data_1fd0c393f9a42bd96b98208ea27097d4
#
_entry.id   1fd0c393f9a42bd96b98208ea27097d4
#
_cell.length_a   1.000
_cell.length_b   1.000
_cell.length_c   1.000
_cell.angle_alpha   90.00
_cell.angle_beta   90.00
_cell.angle_gamma   90.00
#
_symmetry.space_group_name_H-M   'P 1'
#
loop_
_entity.id
_entity.type
_entity.pdbx_description
1 polymer ?
#
loop_
_entity_poly.entity_id
_entity_poly.type
_entity_poly.pdbx_seq_one_letter_code
_entity_poly.pdbx_strand_id
1 'polypeptide(L)' 'MIAKTGSATMTVEEAAEMLGIGRQTAYNLAVRGELPGALRLGRRWIVSRKALESWLECKAPHVDPG' A
#
# COMPACT_ATOMS: atom_id res chain seq x y z
N MET A 1 7.79 -15.03 -15.98
CA MET A 1 7.73 -14.62 -15.85
C MET A 1 7.89 -13.93 -15.31
N ILE A 2 7.81 -13.85 -15.20
CA ILE A 2 7.95 -13.28 -14.78
C ILE A 2 7.86 -12.62 -14.20
N ALA A 3 7.65 -12.53 -13.94
CA ALA A 3 7.52 -11.85 -13.37
C ALA A 3 7.72 -11.36 -12.52
N LYS A 4 7.89 -11.07 -12.21
CA LYS A 4 8.06 -10.55 -11.45
C LYS A 4 7.75 -9.59 -11.12
N THR A 5 7.80 -9.35 -11.13
CA THR A 5 7.71 -8.50 -10.90
C THR A 5 6.88 -7.77 -10.69
N GLY A 6 6.78 -7.24 -11.04
CA GLY A 6 6.03 -6.27 -10.85
C GLY A 6 4.97 -6.45 -10.37
N SER A 7 4.96 -6.62 -9.92
CA SER A 7 4.17 -7.29 -9.40
C SER A 7 2.95 -6.76 -8.94
N ALA A 8 2.01 -7.57 -8.71
CA ALA A 8 0.73 -7.20 -8.21
C ALA A 8 0.79 -6.85 -6.75
N THR A 9 1.87 -7.15 -6.09
CA THR A 9 2.01 -6.85 -4.67
C THR A 9 3.27 -6.07 -4.40
N MET A 10 3.32 -5.46 -3.24
CA MET A 10 4.48 -4.73 -2.80
C MET A 10 4.61 -4.91 -1.28
N THR A 11 5.74 -4.53 -0.74
CA THR A 11 5.93 -4.63 0.69
C THR A 11 5.27 -3.45 1.38
N VAL A 12 5.07 -3.56 2.68
CA VAL A 12 4.55 -2.45 3.45
C VAL A 12 5.48 -1.26 3.36
N GLU A 13 6.78 -1.52 3.30
CA GLU A 13 7.76 -0.43 3.18
C GLU A 13 7.61 0.31 1.87
N GLU A 14 7.39 -0.43 0.80
CA GLU A 14 7.18 0.20 -0.50
C GLU A 14 5.88 1.00 -0.51
N ALA A 15 4.85 0.46 0.13
CA ALA A 15 3.59 1.18 0.23
C ALA A 15 3.77 2.47 1.03
N ALA A 16 4.59 2.42 2.08
CA ALA A 16 4.86 3.60 2.88
C ALA A 16 5.50 4.70 2.04
N GLU A 17 6.44 4.31 1.19
CA GLU A 17 7.07 5.29 0.30
C GLU A 17 6.07 5.88 -0.66
N MET A 18 5.21 5.04 -1.19
CA MET A 18 4.21 5.50 -2.13
C MET A 18 3.25 6.48 -1.46
N LEU A 19 2.92 6.24 -0.20
CA LEU A 19 2.01 7.09 0.53
C LEU A 19 2.70 8.28 1.18
N GLY A 20 4.02 8.27 1.22
CA GLY A 20 4.75 9.37 1.83
C GLY A 20 4.71 9.35 3.35
N ILE A 21 4.60 8.18 3.93
CA ILE A 21 4.56 8.06 5.40
C ILE A 21 5.72 7.20 5.85
N GLY A 22 5.97 7.22 7.14
CA GLY A 22 7.05 6.43 7.69
C GLY A 22 6.73 4.95 7.71
N ARG A 23 7.76 4.14 7.69
CA ARG A 23 7.60 2.69 7.68
C ARG A 23 6.86 2.21 8.92
N GLN A 24 7.21 2.75 10.07
CA GLN A 24 6.57 2.35 11.31
C GLN A 24 5.08 2.70 11.27
N THR A 25 4.78 3.87 10.77
CA THR A 25 3.38 4.28 10.64
C THR A 25 2.62 3.33 9.73
N ALA A 26 3.24 2.94 8.62
CA ALA A 26 2.59 2.04 7.69
C ALA A 26 2.31 0.69 8.33
N TYR A 27 3.26 0.16 9.09
CA TYR A 27 3.05 -1.10 9.77
C TYR A 27 1.95 -1.01 10.81
N ASN A 28 1.92 0.10 11.53
CA ASN A 28 0.85 0.30 12.50
C ASN A 28 -0.51 0.31 11.83
N LEU A 29 -0.60 0.98 10.70
CA LEU A 29 -1.85 1.00 9.95
C LEU A 29 -2.22 -0.38 9.44
N ALA A 30 -1.23 -1.14 9.00
CA ALA A 30 -1.50 -2.49 8.50
C ALA A 30 -2.06 -3.37 9.62
N VAL A 31 -1.44 -3.30 10.79
CA VAL A 31 -1.89 -4.11 11.91
C VAL A 31 -3.30 -3.73 12.33
N ARG A 32 -3.65 -2.47 12.20
CA ARG A 32 -4.98 -2.00 12.56
C ARG A 32 -6.01 -2.21 11.46
N GLY A 33 -5.56 -2.71 10.33
CA GLY A 33 -6.47 -2.93 9.22
C GLY A 33 -6.83 -1.66 8.49
N GLU A 34 -6.02 -0.62 8.64
CA GLU A 34 -6.32 0.67 8.03
C GLU A 34 -5.44 0.99 6.82
N LEU A 35 -4.45 0.18 6.55
CA LEU A 35 -3.60 0.41 5.39
C LEU A 35 -4.29 -0.14 4.16
N PRO A 36 -4.60 0.71 3.16
CA PRO A 36 -5.32 0.23 1.99
C PRO A 36 -4.52 -0.83 1.25
N GLY A 37 -5.19 -1.90 0.89
CA GLY A 37 -4.58 -2.96 0.13
C GLY A 37 -3.75 -3.93 0.96
N ALA A 38 -3.62 -3.69 2.26
CA ALA A 38 -2.78 -4.55 3.08
C ALA A 38 -3.44 -5.89 3.33
N LEU A 39 -2.66 -6.94 3.18
CA LEU A 39 -3.13 -8.29 3.41
C LEU A 39 -2.11 -9.01 4.26
N ARG A 40 -2.59 -9.81 5.17
CA ARG A 40 -1.70 -10.62 5.97
C ARG A 40 -1.66 -12.02 5.42
N LEU A 41 -0.46 -12.46 5.08
CA LEU A 41 -0.30 -13.79 4.52
C LEU A 41 0.67 -14.53 5.41
N GLY A 42 0.14 -15.34 6.28
CA GLY A 42 0.96 -16.02 7.26
C GLY A 42 1.57 -15.02 8.21
N ARG A 43 2.88 -14.91 8.20
CA ARG A 43 3.55 -13.95 9.06
C ARG A 43 3.96 -12.70 8.36
N ARG A 44 3.64 -12.60 7.08
CA ARG A 44 4.10 -11.47 6.30
C ARG A 44 2.95 -10.57 5.98
N TRP A 45 3.27 -9.31 5.84
CA TRP A 45 2.32 -8.34 5.35
C TRP A 45 2.68 -8.02 3.91
N ILE A 46 1.70 -8.03 3.04
CA ILE A 46 1.90 -7.59 1.67
C ILE A 46 0.81 -6.60 1.35
N VAL A 47 1.04 -5.81 0.34
CA VAL A 47 0.08 -4.78 -0.06
C VAL A 47 -0.27 -5.01 -1.51
N SER A 48 -1.54 -5.02 -1.83
CA SER A 48 -1.98 -5.14 -3.21
C SER A 48 -1.73 -3.81 -3.90
N ARG A 49 -0.88 -3.82 -4.90
CA ARG A 49 -0.56 -2.62 -5.63
C ARG A 49 -1.81 -2.01 -6.26
N LYS A 50 -2.61 -2.85 -6.87
CA LYS A 50 -3.80 -2.37 -7.53
C LYS A 50 -4.79 -1.76 -6.56
N ALA A 51 -4.96 -2.39 -5.41
CA ALA A 51 -5.88 -1.87 -4.42
C ALA A 51 -5.38 -0.55 -3.87
N LEU A 52 -4.09 -0.44 -3.65
CA LEU A 52 -3.52 0.80 -3.14
C LEU A 52 -3.65 1.92 -4.17
N GLU A 53 -3.35 1.61 -5.42
CA GLU A 53 -3.46 2.61 -6.48
C GLU A 53 -4.90 3.06 -6.65
N SER A 54 -5.82 2.13 -6.59
CA SER A 54 -7.22 2.43 -6.71
C SER A 54 -7.68 3.32 -5.56
N TRP A 55 -7.22 3.00 -4.36
CA TRP A 55 -7.56 3.80 -3.19
C TRP A 55 -7.04 5.22 -3.34
N LEU A 56 -5.81 5.35 -3.83
CA LEU A 56 -5.22 6.66 -4.02
C LEU A 56 -6.00 7.47 -5.06
N GLU A 57 -6.46 6.82 -6.09
CA GLU A 57 -7.23 7.52 -7.11
C GLU A 57 -8.58 7.96 -6.61
N CYS A 58 -9.19 7.17 -5.74
CA CYS A 58 -10.50 7.51 -5.23
C CYS A 58 -10.46 8.48 -4.07
N LYS A 59 -9.45 8.32 -3.22
CA LYS A 59 -9.41 9.12 -2.01
C LYS A 59 -8.48 10.29 -2.09
N ALA A 60 -7.47 10.17 -2.90
CA ALA A 60 -6.55 11.26 -3.02
C ALA A 60 -7.28 12.38 -3.61
N PRO A 61 -7.19 13.43 -3.09
CA PRO A 61 -7.97 14.50 -3.50
C PRO A 61 -7.47 14.96 -4.71
N HIS A 62 -7.21 14.80 -5.26
CA HIS A 62 -6.91 15.39 -6.29
C HIS A 62 -7.28 16.68 -6.21
N VAL A 63 -7.17 17.10 -5.83
CA VAL A 63 -7.34 18.10 -5.69
C VAL A 63 -6.91 19.03 -5.84
N ASP A 64 -6.69 19.20 -6.05
CA ASP A 64 -6.37 19.85 -6.17
C ASP A 64 -6.06 20.63 -6.10
N PRO A 65 -5.69 21.09 -6.20
CA PRO A 65 -5.27 21.72 -5.95
C PRO A 65 -5.38 22.67 -5.83
N GLY A 66 -5.50 22.80 -5.96
CA GLY A 66 -5.66 23.69 -5.80
C GLY A 66 -5.53 24.21 -5.91
#